data_2660fcf8748d7d6f5792b6951dc2ec26
#
_entry.id   2660fcf8748d7d6f5792b6951dc2ec26
#
_cell.length_a   1.000
_cell.length_b   1.000
_cell.length_c   1.000
_cell.angle_alpha   90.00
_cell.angle_beta   90.00
_cell.angle_gamma   90.00
#
_symmetry.space_group_name_H-M   'P 1'
#
loop_
_entity.id
_entity.type
_entity.pdbx_description
1 polymer ?
#
loop_
_entity_poly.entity_id
_entity_poly.type
_entity_poly.pdbx_seq_one_letter_code
_entity_poly.pdbx_strand_id
1 'polypeptide(L)'
;MRGDGSDTVKRVGVIVGIVAVAALGLWLLTGESAVQQPIAFPHKAHLDLQNPKFECTTCHDQAEKGPVAGRPSTKKCLACHSGGDAKSAEEKKLQALGDNGGEIPWQRVWRLPPHVFFSHRTHVAVAKVTCQTCHGPMETLTRPPTRPLRQLTMDDCIGCHETWRPAEEGTERGAEPSRATVGRRVSTDCNACHR
;
A
#
# COMPACT_ATOMS: atom_id res chain seq x y z
N MET A 1 -64.75 8.58 12.89
CA MET A 1 -63.50 8.92 12.20
C MET A 1 -62.34 8.11 12.82
N ARG A 2 -62.05 6.93 12.26
CA ARG A 2 -60.93 6.06 12.68
C ARG A 2 -60.37 5.43 11.40
N GLY A 3 -59.45 6.12 10.76
CA GLY A 3 -58.93 5.64 9.46
C GLY A 3 -57.54 6.04 9.07
N ASP A 4 -56.78 6.76 9.92
CA ASP A 4 -55.54 7.38 9.43
C ASP A 4 -54.22 6.75 9.95
N GLY A 5 -54.27 5.96 11.02
CA GLY A 5 -53.06 5.42 11.64
C GLY A 5 -52.43 4.26 10.81
N SER A 6 -53.24 3.42 10.15
CA SER A 6 -52.76 2.24 9.39
C SER A 6 -52.06 2.65 8.11
N ASP A 7 -52.54 3.66 7.42
CA ASP A 7 -51.94 4.10 6.15
C ASP A 7 -50.63 4.88 6.38
N THR A 8 -50.55 5.62 7.48
CA THR A 8 -49.30 6.29 7.88
C THR A 8 -48.21 5.29 8.20
N VAL A 9 -48.50 4.22 8.95
CA VAL A 9 -47.55 3.15 9.28
C VAL A 9 -47.06 2.43 8.02
N LYS A 10 -47.95 2.12 7.07
CA LYS A 10 -47.57 1.50 5.78
C LYS A 10 -46.65 2.40 4.95
N ARG A 11 -46.98 3.69 4.85
CA ARG A 11 -46.16 4.69 4.12
C ARG A 11 -44.78 4.83 4.74
N VAL A 12 -44.67 4.91 6.06
CA VAL A 12 -43.38 4.95 6.76
C VAL A 12 -42.57 3.68 6.50
N GLY A 13 -43.19 2.51 6.58
CA GLY A 13 -42.52 1.24 6.29
C GLY A 13 -41.96 1.16 4.87
N VAL A 14 -42.70 1.64 3.86
CA VAL A 14 -42.25 1.69 2.47
C VAL A 14 -41.07 2.65 2.30
N ILE A 15 -41.13 3.84 2.89
CA ILE A 15 -40.03 4.82 2.83
C ILE A 15 -38.76 4.26 3.47
N VAL A 16 -38.86 3.67 4.66
CA VAL A 16 -37.72 3.04 5.34
C VAL A 16 -37.13 1.92 4.48
N GLY A 17 -37.95 1.09 3.86
CA GLY A 17 -37.50 0.05 2.94
C GLY A 17 -36.74 0.60 1.73
N ILE A 18 -37.26 1.66 1.10
CA ILE A 18 -36.58 2.31 -0.05
C ILE A 18 -35.23 2.91 0.38
N VAL A 19 -35.19 3.60 1.52
CA VAL A 19 -33.94 4.18 2.04
C VAL A 19 -32.91 3.09 2.36
N ALA A 20 -33.33 2.00 2.97
CA ALA A 20 -32.43 0.87 3.27
C ALA A 20 -31.86 0.23 2.00
N VAL A 21 -32.69 0.02 0.97
CA VAL A 21 -32.26 -0.52 -0.32
C VAL A 21 -31.32 0.45 -1.04
N ALA A 22 -31.63 1.75 -1.02
CA ALA A 22 -30.78 2.78 -1.61
C ALA A 22 -29.42 2.88 -0.88
N ALA A 23 -29.41 2.83 0.45
CA ALA A 23 -28.18 2.83 1.23
C ALA A 23 -27.32 1.59 0.99
N LEU A 24 -27.95 0.40 0.92
CA LEU A 24 -27.26 -0.84 0.57
C LEU A 24 -26.67 -0.78 -0.86
N GLY A 25 -27.47 -0.29 -1.82
CA GLY A 25 -27.02 -0.11 -3.20
C GLY A 25 -25.83 0.85 -3.29
N LEU A 26 -25.87 1.98 -2.60
CA LEU A 26 -24.78 2.93 -2.53
C LEU A 26 -23.54 2.31 -1.88
N TRP A 27 -23.70 1.56 -0.79
CA TRP A 27 -22.59 0.85 -0.13
C TRP A 27 -21.94 -0.18 -1.05
N LEU A 28 -22.72 -0.95 -1.81
CA LEU A 28 -22.24 -1.92 -2.80
C LEU A 28 -21.51 -1.26 -3.97
N LEU A 29 -21.95 -0.07 -4.39
CA LEU A 29 -21.36 0.66 -5.51
C LEU A 29 -20.11 1.46 -5.11
N THR A 30 -20.02 1.93 -3.88
CA THR A 30 -18.90 2.76 -3.39
C THR A 30 -17.85 1.97 -2.61
N GLY A 31 -18.10 0.71 -2.29
CA GLY A 31 -17.16 -0.17 -1.62
C GLY A 31 -15.90 -0.40 -2.46
N GLU A 32 -14.75 0.15 -2.06
CA GLU A 32 -13.47 -0.18 -2.68
C GLU A 32 -13.26 -1.69 -2.62
N SER A 33 -13.12 -2.31 -3.78
CA SER A 33 -12.88 -3.76 -3.88
C SER A 33 -11.55 -4.10 -3.22
N ALA A 34 -11.60 -4.94 -2.20
CA ALA A 34 -10.38 -5.46 -1.56
C ALA A 34 -9.57 -6.28 -2.57
N VAL A 35 -8.29 -5.97 -2.68
CA VAL A 35 -7.38 -6.68 -3.58
C VAL A 35 -7.08 -8.06 -3.00
N GLN A 36 -7.28 -9.11 -3.78
CA GLN A 36 -6.89 -10.46 -3.41
C GLN A 36 -5.53 -10.78 -4.03
N GLN A 37 -4.57 -11.13 -3.18
CA GLN A 37 -3.25 -11.53 -3.65
C GLN A 37 -3.22 -13.04 -3.98
N PRO A 38 -2.50 -13.45 -5.02
CA PRO A 38 -2.42 -14.85 -5.44
C PRO A 38 -1.74 -15.75 -4.40
N ILE A 39 -0.84 -15.18 -3.61
CA ILE A 39 -0.13 -15.85 -2.52
C ILE A 39 -0.31 -15.03 -1.24
N ALA A 40 -0.65 -15.69 -0.14
CA ALA A 40 -0.81 -15.07 1.17
C ALA A 40 0.56 -14.83 1.84
N PHE A 41 1.37 -13.95 1.25
CA PHE A 41 2.74 -13.65 1.68
C PHE A 41 2.78 -12.95 3.04
N PRO A 42 3.46 -13.50 4.06
CA PRO A 42 3.58 -12.90 5.38
C PRO A 42 4.83 -12.02 5.48
N HIS A 43 4.70 -10.70 5.35
CA HIS A 43 5.84 -9.77 5.51
C HIS A 43 6.55 -9.96 6.86
N LYS A 44 5.77 -10.07 7.95
CA LYS A 44 6.32 -10.24 9.29
C LYS A 44 7.26 -11.45 9.38
N ALA A 45 6.84 -12.60 8.88
CA ALA A 45 7.63 -13.83 9.00
C ALA A 45 8.99 -13.73 8.27
N HIS A 46 9.07 -12.94 7.18
CA HIS A 46 10.31 -12.76 6.44
C HIS A 46 11.20 -11.67 7.07
N LEU A 47 10.61 -10.59 7.56
CA LEU A 47 11.36 -9.48 8.16
C LEU A 47 11.83 -9.76 9.58
N ASP A 48 11.22 -10.70 10.27
CA ASP A 48 11.67 -11.20 11.59
C ASP A 48 12.90 -12.13 11.50
N LEU A 49 13.25 -12.62 10.29
CA LEU A 49 14.41 -13.49 10.11
C LEU A 49 15.70 -12.72 10.45
N GLN A 50 16.57 -13.39 11.20
CA GLN A 50 17.87 -12.84 11.61
C GLN A 50 19.02 -13.30 10.69
N ASN A 51 18.85 -14.48 10.06
CA ASN A 51 19.84 -15.04 9.13
C ASN A 51 19.15 -15.85 8.02
N PRO A 52 19.13 -15.35 6.76
CA PRO A 52 19.56 -14.01 6.36
C PRO A 52 18.59 -12.92 6.87
N LYS A 53 19.13 -11.76 7.18
CA LYS A 53 18.30 -10.58 7.51
C LYS A 53 17.77 -9.97 6.22
N PHE A 54 16.44 -9.76 6.18
CA PHE A 54 15.79 -9.11 5.05
C PHE A 54 15.39 -7.67 5.38
N GLU A 55 15.48 -6.83 4.37
CA GLU A 55 14.96 -5.46 4.36
C GLU A 55 13.94 -5.32 3.24
N CYS A 56 13.17 -4.24 3.25
CA CYS A 56 12.16 -3.98 2.21
C CYS A 56 12.76 -4.06 0.80
N THR A 57 13.95 -3.48 0.61
CA THR A 57 14.67 -3.43 -0.67
C THR A 57 15.25 -4.78 -1.10
N THR A 58 15.32 -5.76 -0.22
CA THR A 58 15.71 -7.13 -0.58
C THR A 58 14.71 -7.71 -1.60
N CYS A 59 13.42 -7.42 -1.44
CA CYS A 59 12.36 -7.89 -2.33
C CYS A 59 11.87 -6.80 -3.28
N HIS A 60 11.79 -5.55 -2.83
CA HIS A 60 11.41 -4.38 -3.62
C HIS A 60 12.65 -3.65 -4.15
N ASP A 61 13.47 -4.36 -4.93
CA ASP A 61 14.83 -3.96 -5.32
C ASP A 61 14.89 -2.77 -6.30
N GLN A 62 13.76 -2.32 -6.82
CA GLN A 62 13.67 -1.14 -7.67
C GLN A 62 13.31 0.14 -6.90
N ALA A 63 13.00 0.03 -5.59
CA ALA A 63 12.61 1.18 -4.79
C ALA A 63 13.67 2.31 -4.74
N GLU A 64 14.94 1.95 -4.76
CA GLU A 64 16.05 2.91 -4.78
C GLU A 64 16.55 3.26 -6.20
N LYS A 65 16.07 2.56 -7.23
CA LYS A 65 16.60 2.66 -8.61
C LYS A 65 15.64 3.33 -9.58
N GLY A 66 14.34 3.14 -9.38
CA GLY A 66 13.34 3.55 -10.35
C GLY A 66 12.12 4.27 -9.76
N PRO A 67 11.20 4.70 -10.62
CA PRO A 67 9.97 5.33 -10.17
C PRO A 67 9.03 4.36 -9.45
N VAL A 68 9.10 3.06 -9.74
CA VAL A 68 8.29 2.00 -9.15
C VAL A 68 9.18 1.10 -8.31
N ALA A 69 8.76 0.76 -7.09
CA ALA A 69 9.54 -0.09 -6.18
C ALA A 69 9.75 -1.53 -6.68
N GLY A 70 8.93 -1.96 -7.62
CA GLY A 70 8.94 -3.34 -8.09
C GLY A 70 8.21 -4.31 -7.16
N ARG A 71 8.02 -5.51 -7.65
CA ARG A 71 7.49 -6.66 -6.91
C ARG A 71 8.45 -7.82 -7.13
N PRO A 72 8.68 -8.66 -6.11
CA PRO A 72 9.62 -9.76 -6.27
C PRO A 72 9.12 -10.74 -7.34
N SER A 73 10.03 -11.18 -8.20
CA SER A 73 9.76 -12.23 -9.18
C SER A 73 9.60 -13.58 -8.50
N THR A 74 8.93 -14.52 -9.17
CA THR A 74 8.84 -15.91 -8.73
C THR A 74 10.23 -16.51 -8.49
N LYS A 75 11.20 -16.23 -9.38
CA LYS A 75 12.59 -16.68 -9.25
C LYS A 75 13.25 -16.20 -7.95
N LYS A 76 12.97 -14.97 -7.51
CA LYS A 76 13.52 -14.45 -6.25
C LYS A 76 13.02 -15.24 -5.04
N CYS A 77 11.76 -15.63 -5.02
CA CYS A 77 11.19 -16.46 -3.97
C CYS A 77 11.77 -17.88 -3.99
N LEU A 78 11.89 -18.46 -5.18
CA LEU A 78 12.43 -19.80 -5.37
C LEU A 78 13.91 -19.93 -5.05
N ALA A 79 14.67 -18.85 -4.95
CA ALA A 79 16.05 -18.89 -4.46
C ALA A 79 16.17 -19.53 -3.05
N CYS A 80 15.10 -19.46 -2.24
CA CYS A 80 15.04 -20.08 -0.92
C CYS A 80 13.94 -21.16 -0.81
N HIS A 81 12.91 -21.10 -1.66
CA HIS A 81 11.73 -21.95 -1.59
C HIS A 81 11.66 -23.02 -2.71
N SER A 82 12.75 -23.28 -3.43
CA SER A 82 12.80 -24.29 -4.49
C SER A 82 13.17 -25.71 -4.00
N GLY A 83 13.60 -25.86 -2.76
CA GLY A 83 14.13 -27.14 -2.27
C GLY A 83 13.17 -27.88 -1.34
N GLY A 84 13.03 -29.19 -1.56
CA GLY A 84 12.29 -30.08 -0.68
C GLY A 84 10.76 -29.95 -0.74
N ASP A 85 10.10 -30.57 0.23
CA ASP A 85 8.65 -30.51 0.33
C ASP A 85 8.17 -29.14 0.81
N ALA A 86 7.17 -28.61 0.11
CA ALA A 86 6.56 -27.35 0.48
C ALA A 86 5.94 -27.42 1.88
N LYS A 87 6.33 -26.47 2.73
CA LYS A 87 5.91 -26.41 4.15
C LYS A 87 4.50 -25.85 4.34
N SER A 88 3.94 -25.23 3.31
CA SER A 88 2.62 -24.62 3.35
C SER A 88 1.87 -24.72 2.01
N ALA A 89 0.57 -24.51 2.04
CA ALA A 89 -0.23 -24.43 0.81
C ALA A 89 0.23 -23.27 -0.11
N GLU A 90 0.68 -22.17 0.47
CA GLU A 90 1.17 -21.01 -0.27
C GLU A 90 2.51 -21.29 -0.94
N GLU A 91 3.39 -22.05 -0.28
CA GLU A 91 4.66 -22.48 -0.86
C GLU A 91 4.45 -23.50 -2.00
N LYS A 92 3.45 -24.40 -1.88
CA LYS A 92 3.04 -25.27 -3.00
C LYS A 92 2.60 -24.50 -4.23
N LYS A 93 1.81 -23.44 -4.04
CA LYS A 93 1.40 -22.54 -5.14
C LYS A 93 2.62 -21.88 -5.80
N LEU A 94 3.56 -21.41 -4.98
CA LEU A 94 4.80 -20.80 -5.47
C LEU A 94 5.63 -21.77 -6.32
N GLN A 95 5.87 -22.98 -5.80
CA GLN A 95 6.64 -24.02 -6.49
C GLN A 95 5.96 -24.41 -7.82
N ALA A 96 4.64 -24.64 -7.80
CA ALA A 96 3.87 -24.96 -9.00
C ALA A 96 3.92 -23.84 -10.05
N LEU A 97 3.96 -22.56 -9.65
CA LEU A 97 4.18 -21.45 -10.57
C LEU A 97 5.58 -21.49 -11.18
N GLY A 98 6.59 -21.77 -10.36
CA GLY A 98 7.98 -21.86 -10.81
C GLY A 98 8.24 -23.02 -11.77
N ASP A 99 7.68 -24.18 -11.48
CA ASP A 99 7.80 -25.38 -12.33
C ASP A 99 7.23 -25.15 -13.74
N ASN A 100 6.21 -24.30 -13.83
CA ASN A 100 5.62 -23.89 -15.12
C ASN A 100 6.28 -22.64 -15.73
N GLY A 101 7.37 -22.15 -15.17
CA GLY A 101 8.05 -20.92 -15.63
C GLY A 101 7.21 -19.66 -15.49
N GLY A 102 6.19 -19.68 -14.63
CA GLY A 102 5.26 -18.58 -14.45
C GLY A 102 5.73 -17.52 -13.44
N GLU A 103 5.21 -16.32 -13.59
CA GLU A 103 5.40 -15.23 -12.63
C GLU A 103 4.17 -15.09 -11.73
N ILE A 104 4.41 -14.74 -10.45
CA ILE A 104 3.31 -14.49 -9.51
C ILE A 104 2.52 -13.27 -9.99
N PRO A 105 1.23 -13.40 -10.29
CA PRO A 105 0.42 -12.29 -10.82
C PRO A 105 -0.01 -11.32 -9.70
N TRP A 106 0.98 -10.72 -9.03
CA TRP A 106 0.75 -9.78 -7.95
C TRP A 106 -0.20 -8.66 -8.33
N GLN A 107 -1.15 -8.36 -7.48
CA GLN A 107 -2.08 -7.25 -7.66
C GLN A 107 -1.56 -5.99 -6.99
N ARG A 108 -1.73 -4.84 -7.67
CA ARG A 108 -1.32 -3.55 -7.12
C ARG A 108 -2.34 -3.07 -6.08
N VAL A 109 -1.88 -2.83 -4.86
CA VAL A 109 -2.69 -2.30 -3.74
C VAL A 109 -2.69 -0.77 -3.75
N TRP A 110 -1.51 -0.14 -3.79
CA TRP A 110 -1.40 1.32 -3.87
C TRP A 110 -1.46 1.78 -5.32
N ARG A 111 -2.36 2.73 -5.57
CA ARG A 111 -2.54 3.35 -6.90
C ARG A 111 -2.58 4.85 -6.74
N LEU A 112 -1.86 5.56 -7.57
CA LEU A 112 -2.01 7.00 -7.75
C LEU A 112 -2.80 7.26 -9.05
N PRO A 113 -3.51 8.38 -9.14
CA PRO A 113 -4.12 8.79 -10.40
C PRO A 113 -3.09 8.88 -11.53
N PRO A 114 -3.44 8.58 -12.78
CA PRO A 114 -2.48 8.47 -13.88
C PRO A 114 -1.76 9.79 -14.21
N HIS A 115 -2.31 10.92 -13.80
CA HIS A 115 -1.71 12.25 -13.97
C HIS A 115 -0.77 12.64 -12.82
N VAL A 116 -0.58 11.79 -11.80
CA VAL A 116 0.33 12.04 -10.67
C VAL A 116 1.66 11.33 -10.90
N PHE A 117 2.73 12.11 -10.95
CA PHE A 117 4.09 11.62 -11.08
C PHE A 117 4.73 11.42 -9.72
N PHE A 118 5.11 10.20 -9.45
CA PHE A 118 5.80 9.82 -8.22
C PHE A 118 7.00 8.95 -8.55
N SER A 119 8.10 9.15 -7.84
CA SER A 119 9.30 8.34 -7.99
C SER A 119 9.77 7.81 -6.63
N HIS A 120 9.75 6.49 -6.46
CA HIS A 120 10.33 5.84 -5.28
C HIS A 120 11.80 6.21 -5.12
N ARG A 121 12.59 6.19 -6.21
CA ARG A 121 14.01 6.56 -6.15
C ARG A 121 14.22 7.94 -5.52
N THR A 122 13.44 8.93 -5.90
CA THR A 122 13.57 10.29 -5.36
C THR A 122 13.29 10.32 -3.85
N HIS A 123 12.26 9.62 -3.39
CA HIS A 123 11.85 9.63 -1.99
C HIS A 123 12.73 8.72 -1.13
N VAL A 124 13.06 7.53 -1.61
CA VAL A 124 13.80 6.52 -0.84
C VAL A 124 15.31 6.73 -0.94
N ALA A 125 15.86 6.80 -2.16
CA ALA A 125 17.31 6.87 -2.34
C ALA A 125 17.86 8.28 -2.11
N VAL A 126 17.14 9.32 -2.55
CA VAL A 126 17.63 10.71 -2.46
C VAL A 126 17.16 11.37 -1.17
N ALA A 127 15.86 11.34 -0.88
CA ALA A 127 15.29 11.98 0.29
C ALA A 127 15.38 11.14 1.58
N LYS A 128 15.77 9.87 1.48
CA LYS A 128 15.89 8.95 2.62
C LYS A 128 14.61 8.76 3.45
N VAL A 129 13.45 8.96 2.83
CA VAL A 129 12.14 8.72 3.46
C VAL A 129 11.99 7.22 3.73
N THR A 130 11.56 6.84 4.93
CA THR A 130 11.33 5.45 5.28
C THR A 130 10.06 4.91 4.61
N CYS A 131 10.05 3.61 4.33
CA CYS A 131 8.93 2.96 3.65
C CYS A 131 7.61 3.11 4.42
N GLN A 132 7.68 3.01 5.74
CA GLN A 132 6.54 3.10 6.65
C GLN A 132 5.85 4.47 6.63
N THR A 133 6.57 5.53 6.30
CA THR A 133 6.01 6.88 6.18
C THR A 133 4.81 6.91 5.22
N CYS A 134 4.89 6.15 4.13
CA CYS A 134 3.84 6.09 3.11
C CYS A 134 3.02 4.79 3.18
N HIS A 135 3.66 3.66 3.49
CA HIS A 135 3.02 2.34 3.43
C HIS A 135 2.47 1.85 4.77
N GLY A 136 2.79 2.55 5.89
CA GLY A 136 2.45 2.08 7.23
C GLY A 136 3.32 0.89 7.67
N PRO A 137 2.98 0.24 8.79
CA PRO A 137 3.81 -0.80 9.42
C PRO A 137 3.70 -2.15 8.70
N MET A 138 4.17 -2.22 7.45
CA MET A 138 4.11 -3.43 6.61
C MET A 138 4.82 -4.63 7.25
N GLU A 139 5.85 -4.38 8.07
CA GLU A 139 6.61 -5.39 8.80
C GLU A 139 5.80 -6.17 9.83
N THR A 140 4.64 -5.66 10.22
CA THR A 140 3.76 -6.34 11.19
C THR A 140 2.78 -7.30 10.54
N LEU A 141 2.68 -7.29 9.21
CA LEU A 141 1.65 -8.03 8.50
C LEU A 141 1.97 -9.52 8.37
N THR A 142 1.05 -10.34 8.85
CA THR A 142 1.06 -11.81 8.69
C THR A 142 0.41 -12.29 7.38
N ARG A 143 -0.23 -11.37 6.65
CA ARG A 143 -0.83 -11.57 5.32
C ARG A 143 -0.61 -10.32 4.48
N PRO A 144 -0.65 -10.41 3.14
CA PRO A 144 -0.55 -9.23 2.31
C PRO A 144 -1.73 -8.30 2.52
N PRO A 145 -1.54 -6.98 2.42
CA PRO A 145 -2.62 -6.03 2.55
C PRO A 145 -3.60 -6.18 1.38
N THR A 146 -4.88 -6.11 1.67
CA THR A 146 -5.96 -6.09 0.68
C THR A 146 -6.37 -4.68 0.30
N ARG A 147 -5.95 -3.70 1.10
CA ARG A 147 -6.15 -2.26 0.91
C ARG A 147 -4.90 -1.53 1.41
N PRO A 148 -4.65 -0.29 0.99
CA PRO A 148 -3.60 0.53 1.58
C PRO A 148 -3.77 0.65 3.10
N LEU A 149 -2.70 0.41 3.87
CA LEU A 149 -2.71 0.66 5.32
C LEU A 149 -2.78 2.15 5.62
N ARG A 150 -2.21 2.97 4.74
CA ARG A 150 -2.32 4.40 4.73
C ARG A 150 -2.73 4.82 3.33
N GLN A 151 -3.86 5.50 3.23
CA GLN A 151 -4.28 6.13 1.99
C GLN A 151 -3.64 7.51 1.92
N LEU A 152 -2.87 7.74 0.84
CA LEU A 152 -2.21 9.01 0.63
C LEU A 152 -3.11 9.90 -0.20
N THR A 153 -3.32 11.10 0.29
CA THR A 153 -4.04 12.18 -0.37
C THR A 153 -3.06 13.24 -0.89
N MET A 154 -3.56 14.17 -1.67
CA MET A 154 -2.76 15.32 -2.11
C MET A 154 -2.27 16.15 -0.92
N ASP A 155 -3.12 16.32 0.10
CA ASP A 155 -2.78 17.06 1.33
C ASP A 155 -1.64 16.40 2.11
N ASP A 156 -1.58 15.06 2.15
CA ASP A 156 -0.45 14.34 2.76
C ASP A 156 0.87 14.63 2.02
N CYS A 157 0.81 14.67 0.69
CA CYS A 157 1.99 14.99 -0.14
C CYS A 157 2.44 16.42 0.08
N ILE A 158 1.52 17.39 0.01
CA ILE A 158 1.81 18.82 0.20
C ILE A 158 2.35 19.06 1.62
N GLY A 159 1.66 18.58 2.65
CA GLY A 159 2.06 18.78 4.04
C GLY A 159 3.47 18.20 4.33
N CYS A 160 3.79 17.04 3.76
CA CYS A 160 5.14 16.49 3.85
C CYS A 160 6.14 17.38 3.10
N HIS A 161 5.86 17.82 1.88
CA HIS A 161 6.75 18.66 1.07
C HIS A 161 7.00 20.03 1.69
N GLU A 162 6.03 20.60 2.39
CA GLU A 162 6.19 21.87 3.10
C GLU A 162 7.11 21.75 4.33
N THR A 163 7.02 20.62 5.02
CA THR A 163 7.72 20.42 6.31
C THR A 163 9.01 19.63 6.19
N TRP A 164 9.13 18.78 5.16
CA TRP A 164 10.28 17.90 4.98
C TRP A 164 11.57 18.69 4.79
N ARG A 165 12.64 18.24 5.46
CA ARG A 165 13.99 18.77 5.30
C ARG A 165 14.94 17.58 5.10
N PRO A 166 15.96 17.71 4.23
CA PRO A 166 16.98 16.68 4.10
C PRO A 166 17.66 16.46 5.46
N ALA A 167 17.94 15.21 5.79
CA ALA A 167 18.81 14.90 6.91
C ALA A 167 20.20 15.48 6.62
N GLU A 168 20.80 16.15 7.59
CA GLU A 168 22.20 16.56 7.49
C GLU A 168 23.09 15.32 7.47
N GLU A 169 24.20 15.39 6.72
CA GLU A 169 25.17 14.31 6.63
C GLU A 169 25.72 14.03 8.05
N GLY A 170 25.39 12.84 8.59
CA GLY A 170 25.76 12.42 9.94
C GLY A 170 24.65 12.35 10.99
N THR A 171 23.42 12.76 10.67
CA THR A 171 22.27 12.59 11.56
C THR A 171 21.50 11.29 11.27
N GLU A 172 21.11 10.59 12.33
CA GLU A 172 20.30 9.37 12.21
C GLU A 172 18.95 9.68 11.56
N ARG A 173 18.43 8.72 10.75
CA ARG A 173 17.12 8.81 10.11
C ARG A 173 16.03 9.02 11.17
N GLY A 174 15.30 10.11 11.08
CA GLY A 174 14.19 10.42 11.97
C GLY A 174 14.47 11.50 13.00
N ALA A 175 15.65 12.14 13.00
CA ALA A 175 15.91 13.31 13.82
C ALA A 175 15.08 14.52 13.37
N GLU A 176 14.50 15.26 14.31
CA GLU A 176 13.82 16.52 14.06
C GLU A 176 14.72 17.51 13.30
N PRO A 177 14.22 18.24 12.32
CA PRO A 177 15.04 19.14 11.49
C PRO A 177 15.60 20.28 12.33
N SER A 178 16.93 20.42 12.34
CA SER A 178 17.55 21.57 12.93
C SER A 178 17.30 22.83 12.08
N ARG A 179 17.25 24.00 12.73
CA ARG A 179 16.93 25.30 12.10
C ARG A 179 17.94 25.75 11.02
N ALA A 180 19.00 25.01 10.77
CA ALA A 180 20.13 25.42 9.94
C ALA A 180 20.05 25.02 8.45
N THR A 181 19.13 24.17 8.05
CA THR A 181 18.97 23.75 6.63
C THR A 181 18.04 24.68 5.85
N VAL A 182 18.30 25.97 5.87
CA VAL A 182 17.67 26.95 4.99
C VAL A 182 18.28 26.83 3.59
N GLY A 183 17.65 26.06 2.69
CA GLY A 183 18.15 26.06 1.32
C GLY A 183 17.39 25.26 0.27
N ARG A 184 16.84 24.11 0.57
CA ARG A 184 16.11 23.32 -0.43
C ARG A 184 14.70 22.99 0.05
N ARG A 185 13.76 23.85 -0.28
CA ARG A 185 12.33 23.51 -0.19
C ARG A 185 11.99 22.53 -1.30
N VAL A 186 11.29 21.48 -0.96
CA VAL A 186 10.68 20.61 -1.97
C VAL A 186 9.54 21.40 -2.62
N SER A 187 9.41 21.31 -3.94
CA SER A 187 8.36 22.02 -4.64
C SER A 187 6.97 21.51 -4.26
N THR A 188 6.06 22.44 -3.98
CA THR A 188 4.62 22.22 -3.83
C THR A 188 3.83 22.76 -5.04
N ASP A 189 4.53 23.14 -6.12
CA ASP A 189 3.93 23.55 -7.38
C ASP A 189 3.13 22.39 -8.00
N CYS A 190 1.95 22.70 -8.52
CA CYS A 190 1.06 21.70 -9.12
C CYS A 190 1.79 20.88 -10.21
N ASN A 191 2.60 21.54 -11.04
CA ASN A 191 3.34 20.89 -12.13
C ASN A 191 4.51 20.01 -11.67
N ALA A 192 4.91 20.08 -10.41
CA ALA A 192 5.93 19.17 -9.85
C ALA A 192 5.40 17.74 -9.72
N CYS A 193 4.11 17.60 -9.49
CA CYS A 193 3.44 16.32 -9.25
C CYS A 193 2.45 15.95 -10.36
N HIS A 194 1.90 16.94 -11.09
CA HIS A 194 0.90 16.72 -12.13
C HIS A 194 1.44 17.10 -13.50
N ARG A 195 1.26 16.22 -14.49
CA ARG A 195 1.62 16.43 -15.90
C ARG A 195 0.52 15.93 -16.82
#